data_20143544b1056ceedb89c8e034d068cb
#
_entry.id   20143544b1056ceedb89c8e034d068cb
#
_cell.length_a   1.000
_cell.length_b   1.000
_cell.length_c   1.000
_cell.angle_alpha   90.00
_cell.angle_beta   90.00
_cell.angle_gamma   90.00
#
_symmetry.space_group_name_H-M   'P 1'
#
loop_
_entity.id
_entity.type
_entity.pdbx_description
1 polymer ?
#
loop_
_entity_poly.entity_id
_entity_poly.type
_entity_poly.pdbx_seq_one_letter_code
_entity_poly.pdbx_strand_id
1 'polypeptide(L)'
;MIFQLPFNTPSKKNSRVTDRRTGRSFPSDDYRKWHKAAVAWLKTHYKIEKIEGQVEIWLTFVHKDKRRKDSDNGTSSIFDLLVDVGILPDDCWTVITDHHVSNRYEKGVSCCTVEIEKADSGGPR
;
A
#
# COMPACT_ATOMS: atom_id res chain seq x y z
N MET A 1 -14.70 0.34 2.94
CA MET A 1 -13.70 1.28 3.51
C MET A 1 -12.82 1.80 2.38
N ILE A 2 -12.77 3.11 2.22
CA ILE A 2 -12.00 3.75 1.14
C ILE A 2 -11.08 4.79 1.76
N PHE A 3 -9.80 4.73 1.40
CA PHE A 3 -8.79 5.73 1.78
C PHE A 3 -8.18 6.35 0.55
N GLN A 4 -7.82 7.63 0.64
CA GLN A 4 -7.03 8.30 -0.37
C GLN A 4 -5.73 8.82 0.25
N LEU A 5 -4.62 8.46 -0.37
CA LEU A 5 -3.28 8.88 0.04
C LEU A 5 -2.74 9.85 -1.02
N PRO A 6 -2.53 11.14 -0.68
CA PRO A 6 -2.07 12.14 -1.65
C PRO A 6 -0.56 12.10 -1.86
N PHE A 7 0.00 10.92 -1.99
CA PHE A 7 1.44 10.71 -2.11
C PHE A 7 1.75 9.79 -3.29
N ASN A 8 2.93 9.99 -3.86
CA ASN A 8 3.52 8.99 -4.74
C ASN A 8 4.00 7.82 -3.88
N THR A 9 3.50 6.62 -4.16
CA THR A 9 3.86 5.43 -3.40
C THR A 9 5.17 4.84 -3.90
N PRO A 10 6.24 4.81 -3.09
CA PRO A 10 7.49 4.18 -3.50
C PRO A 10 7.39 2.67 -3.48
N SER A 11 8.25 2.01 -4.25
CA SER A 11 8.38 0.56 -4.19
C SER A 11 9.18 0.17 -2.95
N LYS A 12 8.59 -0.60 -2.06
CA LYS A 12 9.31 -1.19 -0.93
C LYS A 12 10.45 -2.08 -1.40
N LYS A 13 10.21 -2.82 -2.47
CA LYS A 13 11.13 -3.79 -3.06
C LYS A 13 12.39 -3.12 -3.65
N ASN A 14 12.20 -1.99 -4.35
CA ASN A 14 13.28 -1.29 -5.04
C ASN A 14 13.87 -0.14 -4.22
N SER A 15 13.26 0.18 -3.06
CA SER A 15 13.68 1.27 -2.19
C SER A 15 14.44 0.73 -0.98
N ARG A 16 15.47 -0.07 -1.25
CA ARG A 16 16.31 -0.64 -0.20
C ARG A 16 17.75 -0.20 -0.38
N VAL A 17 18.42 -0.01 0.73
CA VAL A 17 19.84 0.35 0.80
C VAL A 17 20.59 -0.82 1.45
N THR A 18 21.73 -1.18 0.88
CA THR A 18 22.59 -2.21 1.43
C THR A 18 23.80 -1.58 2.09
N ASP A 19 24.02 -1.92 3.37
CA ASP A 19 25.23 -1.54 4.09
C ASP A 19 26.39 -2.39 3.58
N ARG A 20 27.39 -1.73 3.02
CA ARG A 20 28.59 -2.40 2.47
C ARG A 20 29.42 -3.12 3.53
N ARG A 21 29.34 -2.64 4.77
CA ARG A 21 30.14 -3.22 5.88
C ARG A 21 29.56 -4.50 6.41
N THR A 22 28.23 -4.57 6.55
CA THR A 22 27.53 -5.68 7.17
C THR A 22 26.80 -6.57 6.19
N GLY A 23 26.61 -6.13 4.93
CA GLY A 23 25.79 -6.80 3.94
C GLY A 23 24.29 -6.72 4.23
N ARG A 24 23.88 -6.01 5.26
CA ARG A 24 22.47 -5.89 5.63
C ARG A 24 21.75 -4.93 4.68
N SER A 25 20.53 -5.31 4.31
CA SER A 25 19.64 -4.49 3.53
C SER A 25 18.57 -3.87 4.44
N PHE A 26 18.26 -2.60 4.24
CA PHE A 26 17.23 -1.88 5.00
C PHE A 26 16.47 -0.90 4.09
N PRO A 27 15.25 -0.49 4.48
CA PRO A 27 14.46 0.45 3.68
C PRO A 27 15.20 1.77 3.48
N SER A 28 15.05 2.35 2.27
CA SER A 28 15.63 3.66 1.96
C SER A 28 14.96 4.76 2.78
N ASP A 29 15.62 5.92 2.86
CA ASP A 29 15.06 7.10 3.53
C ASP A 29 13.76 7.55 2.87
N ASP A 30 13.66 7.47 1.53
CA ASP A 30 12.45 7.84 0.81
C ASP A 30 11.27 6.95 1.19
N TYR A 31 11.49 5.64 1.31
CA TYR A 31 10.46 4.72 1.76
C TYR A 31 10.03 5.04 3.20
N ARG A 32 10.99 5.24 4.10
CA ARG A 32 10.70 5.53 5.51
C ARG A 32 9.94 6.84 5.69
N LYS A 33 10.31 7.88 4.93
CA LYS A 33 9.61 9.18 4.95
C LYS A 33 8.18 9.03 4.44
N TRP A 34 7.99 8.34 3.33
CA TRP A 34 6.66 8.07 2.80
C TRP A 34 5.81 7.31 3.81
N HIS A 35 6.34 6.22 4.37
CA HIS A 35 5.63 5.37 5.33
C HIS A 35 5.17 6.18 6.54
N LYS A 36 6.06 6.97 7.12
CA LYS A 36 5.74 7.84 8.25
C LYS A 36 4.67 8.87 7.90
N ALA A 37 4.78 9.51 6.75
CA ALA A 37 3.80 10.49 6.29
C ALA A 37 2.44 9.84 6.03
N ALA A 38 2.41 8.65 5.42
CA ALA A 38 1.19 7.92 5.14
C ALA A 38 0.48 7.45 6.41
N VAL A 39 1.22 6.96 7.39
CA VAL A 39 0.68 6.58 8.71
C VAL A 39 0.02 7.79 9.37
N ALA A 40 0.71 8.91 9.41
CA ALA A 40 0.20 10.15 10.01
C ALA A 40 -1.05 10.65 9.27
N TRP A 41 -1.04 10.59 7.95
CA TRP A 41 -2.19 10.98 7.12
C TRP A 41 -3.43 10.15 7.43
N LEU A 42 -3.29 8.83 7.45
CA LEU A 42 -4.40 7.93 7.74
C LEU A 42 -4.98 8.16 9.13
N LYS A 43 -4.13 8.30 10.14
CA LYS A 43 -4.57 8.53 11.52
C LYS A 43 -5.23 9.90 11.70
N THR A 44 -4.85 10.89 10.91
CA THR A 44 -5.42 12.24 10.98
C THR A 44 -6.75 12.36 10.27
N HIS A 45 -6.89 11.72 9.10
CA HIS A 45 -8.03 11.92 8.21
C HIS A 45 -9.08 10.82 8.28
N TYR A 46 -8.76 9.67 8.86
CA TYR A 46 -9.66 8.52 8.91
C TYR A 46 -9.70 7.91 10.31
N LYS A 47 -10.84 7.34 10.64
CA LYS A 47 -10.97 6.51 11.83
C LYS A 47 -10.39 5.13 11.51
N ILE A 48 -9.31 4.75 12.18
CA ILE A 48 -8.66 3.47 11.95
C ILE A 48 -9.40 2.40 12.74
N GLU A 49 -9.94 1.41 12.01
CA GLU A 49 -10.61 0.26 12.59
C GLU A 49 -10.01 -1.01 12.02
N LYS A 50 -9.78 -1.99 12.89
CA LYS A 50 -9.29 -3.29 12.47
C LYS A 50 -10.41 -4.05 11.75
N ILE A 51 -10.10 -4.60 10.59
CA ILE A 51 -11.01 -5.43 9.82
C ILE A 51 -10.74 -6.89 10.18
N GLU A 52 -11.77 -7.59 10.62
CA GLU A 52 -11.70 -9.02 10.94
C GLU A 52 -12.04 -9.86 9.69
N GLY A 53 -11.35 -10.99 9.53
CA GLY A 53 -11.63 -11.95 8.48
C GLY A 53 -10.90 -11.60 7.18
N GLN A 54 -11.32 -12.25 6.11
CA GLN A 54 -10.72 -12.10 4.80
C GLN A 54 -11.20 -10.84 4.09
N VAL A 55 -10.33 -10.22 3.31
CA VAL A 55 -10.64 -8.99 2.57
C VAL A 55 -10.25 -9.11 1.12
N GLU A 56 -10.90 -8.29 0.30
CA GLU A 56 -10.55 -8.01 -1.07
C GLU A 56 -10.15 -6.53 -1.17
N ILE A 57 -9.08 -6.23 -1.91
CA ILE A 57 -8.50 -4.88 -1.97
C ILE A 57 -8.39 -4.41 -3.41
N TRP A 58 -8.79 -3.18 -3.65
CA TRP A 58 -8.59 -2.47 -4.93
C TRP A 58 -7.64 -1.30 -4.69
N LEU A 59 -6.56 -1.26 -5.46
CA LEU A 59 -5.60 -0.17 -5.44
C LEU A 59 -5.66 0.58 -6.77
N THR A 60 -5.78 1.89 -6.71
CA THR A 60 -5.68 2.74 -7.89
C THR A 60 -4.54 3.73 -7.68
N PHE A 61 -3.48 3.57 -8.45
CA PHE A 61 -2.34 4.49 -8.43
C PHE A 61 -2.50 5.50 -9.55
N VAL A 62 -2.47 6.79 -9.20
CA VAL A 62 -2.45 7.88 -10.15
C VAL A 62 -1.02 8.39 -10.23
N HIS A 63 -0.45 8.38 -11.43
CA HIS A 63 0.92 8.78 -11.71
C HIS A 63 0.96 10.17 -12.36
N LYS A 64 1.84 11.03 -11.85
CA LYS A 64 2.00 12.42 -12.35
C LYS A 64 2.71 12.52 -13.69
N ASP A 65 3.43 11.47 -14.07
CA ASP A 65 4.17 11.38 -15.32
C ASP A 65 4.14 9.93 -15.84
N LYS A 66 4.72 9.71 -17.02
CA LYS A 66 4.72 8.39 -17.66
C LYS A 66 6.07 7.67 -17.52
N ARG A 67 6.81 7.93 -16.45
CA ARG A 67 8.05 7.20 -16.19
C ARG A 67 7.76 5.71 -16.07
N ARG A 68 8.70 4.92 -16.55
CA ARG A 68 8.58 3.49 -16.46
C ARG A 68 8.60 3.02 -15.00
N LYS A 69 7.58 2.26 -14.63
CA LYS A 69 7.45 1.56 -13.35
C LYS A 69 6.76 0.23 -13.60
N ASP A 70 7.04 -0.75 -12.77
CA ASP A 70 6.27 -1.99 -12.81
C ASP A 70 4.81 -1.70 -12.43
N SER A 71 3.87 -2.45 -13.02
CA SER A 71 2.44 -2.19 -12.82
C SER A 71 1.98 -2.35 -11.37
N ASP A 72 2.68 -3.16 -10.60
CA ASP A 72 2.40 -3.41 -9.17
C ASP A 72 3.40 -2.73 -8.23
N ASN A 73 4.09 -1.70 -8.70
CA ASN A 73 5.24 -1.09 -8.05
C ASN A 73 5.02 -0.68 -6.59
N GLY A 74 3.84 -0.18 -6.25
CA GLY A 74 3.52 0.28 -4.90
C GLY A 74 2.71 -0.69 -4.05
N THR A 75 2.35 -1.85 -4.57
CA THR A 75 1.40 -2.76 -3.91
C THR A 75 1.89 -3.25 -2.55
N SER A 76 3.13 -3.74 -2.47
CA SER A 76 3.71 -4.20 -1.20
C SER A 76 3.82 -3.09 -0.17
N SER A 77 4.10 -1.87 -0.62
CA SER A 77 4.18 -0.69 0.27
C SER A 77 2.84 -0.39 0.92
N ILE A 78 1.76 -0.44 0.14
CA ILE A 78 0.41 -0.23 0.66
C ILE A 78 0.01 -1.34 1.62
N PHE A 79 0.27 -2.60 1.28
CA PHE A 79 -0.06 -3.72 2.17
C PHE A 79 0.67 -3.61 3.51
N ASP A 80 1.96 -3.29 3.47
CA ASP A 80 2.76 -3.06 4.66
C ASP A 80 2.19 -1.92 5.52
N LEU A 81 1.77 -0.84 4.88
CA LEU A 81 1.13 0.30 5.55
C LEU A 81 -0.16 -0.12 6.27
N LEU A 82 -1.03 -0.90 5.60
CA LEU A 82 -2.31 -1.34 6.17
C LEU A 82 -2.13 -2.23 7.40
N VAL A 83 -1.09 -3.05 7.40
CA VAL A 83 -0.72 -3.87 8.57
C VAL A 83 -0.17 -3.00 9.70
N ASP A 84 0.73 -2.08 9.37
CA ASP A 84 1.40 -1.25 10.38
C ASP A 84 0.46 -0.26 11.07
N VAL A 85 -0.56 0.25 10.39
CA VAL A 85 -1.57 1.11 11.03
C VAL A 85 -2.63 0.31 11.79
N GLY A 86 -2.65 -1.01 11.68
CA GLY A 86 -3.57 -1.87 12.41
C GLY A 86 -4.92 -2.10 11.76
N ILE A 87 -5.06 -1.82 10.47
CA ILE A 87 -6.28 -2.13 9.71
C ILE A 87 -6.37 -3.63 9.44
N LEU A 88 -5.26 -4.24 9.04
CA LEU A 88 -5.16 -5.67 8.76
C LEU A 88 -4.19 -6.34 9.74
N PRO A 89 -4.46 -7.59 10.16
CA PRO A 89 -3.53 -8.32 11.04
C PRO A 89 -2.29 -8.80 10.32
N ASP A 90 -2.37 -9.03 9.00
CA ASP A 90 -1.28 -9.54 8.18
C ASP A 90 -1.62 -9.25 6.72
N ASP A 91 -0.65 -9.38 5.83
CA ASP A 91 -0.81 -9.23 4.39
C ASP A 91 -0.72 -10.55 3.62
N CYS A 92 -0.78 -11.69 4.31
CA CYS A 92 -0.74 -13.00 3.68
C CYS A 92 -2.06 -13.33 2.96
N TRP A 93 -2.02 -14.36 2.09
CA TRP A 93 -3.18 -14.70 1.25
C TRP A 93 -4.42 -15.16 2.03
N THR A 94 -4.26 -15.61 3.27
CA THR A 94 -5.41 -15.97 4.11
C THR A 94 -6.15 -14.76 4.67
N VAL A 95 -5.54 -13.58 4.61
CA VAL A 95 -6.14 -12.30 4.98
C VAL A 95 -6.57 -11.53 3.73
N ILE A 96 -5.66 -11.36 2.77
CA ILE A 96 -5.95 -10.70 1.49
C ILE A 96 -6.14 -11.78 0.44
N THR A 97 -7.37 -12.18 0.22
CA THR A 97 -7.68 -13.29 -0.70
C THR A 97 -7.68 -12.88 -2.15
N ASP A 98 -7.95 -11.61 -2.41
CA ASP A 98 -7.95 -11.06 -3.75
C ASP A 98 -7.49 -9.61 -3.71
N HIS A 99 -6.77 -9.17 -4.72
CA HIS A 99 -6.46 -7.76 -4.89
C HIS A 99 -6.37 -7.40 -6.37
N HIS A 100 -6.69 -6.14 -6.65
CA HIS A 100 -6.74 -5.60 -8.01
C HIS A 100 -5.95 -4.31 -8.03
N VAL A 101 -5.09 -4.15 -9.04
CA VAL A 101 -4.25 -2.97 -9.18
C VAL A 101 -4.61 -2.28 -10.49
N SER A 102 -4.93 -1.00 -10.40
CA SER A 102 -5.16 -0.14 -11.54
C SER A 102 -4.18 1.02 -11.54
N ASN A 103 -3.67 1.37 -12.70
CA ASN A 103 -2.76 2.50 -12.87
C ASN A 103 -3.41 3.52 -13.80
N ARG A 104 -3.34 4.79 -13.43
CA ARG A 104 -3.88 5.93 -14.19
C ARG A 104 -2.82 6.99 -14.32
N TYR A 105 -2.92 7.77 -15.37
CA TYR A 105 -2.07 8.94 -15.57
C TYR A 105 -2.91 10.20 -15.45
N GLU A 106 -2.43 11.14 -14.64
CA GLU A 106 -2.97 12.50 -14.57
C GLU A 106 -1.80 13.46 -14.35
N LYS A 107 -1.58 14.36 -15.30
CA LYS A 107 -0.43 15.27 -15.28
C LYS A 107 -0.35 16.03 -13.95
N GLY A 108 0.80 15.91 -13.29
CA GLY A 108 1.09 16.63 -12.05
C GLY A 108 0.40 16.08 -10.80
N VAL A 109 -0.32 14.94 -10.90
CA VAL A 109 -1.04 14.36 -9.77
C VAL A 109 -0.41 13.02 -9.40
N SER A 110 -0.07 12.86 -8.12
CA SER A 110 0.39 11.59 -7.55
C SER A 110 -0.48 11.25 -6.35
N CYS A 111 -1.20 10.15 -6.43
CA CYS A 111 -2.00 9.66 -5.30
C CYS A 111 -2.28 8.17 -5.42
N CYS A 112 -2.79 7.60 -4.35
CA CYS A 112 -3.26 6.22 -4.33
C CYS A 112 -4.61 6.16 -3.63
N THR A 113 -5.57 5.50 -4.24
CA THR A 113 -6.85 5.18 -3.61
C THR A 113 -6.84 3.72 -3.21
N VAL A 114 -7.19 3.45 -1.96
CA VAL A 114 -7.25 2.11 -1.38
C VAL A 114 -8.68 1.82 -1.00
N GLU A 115 -9.28 0.81 -1.60
CA GLU A 115 -10.61 0.32 -1.25
C GLU A 115 -10.50 -1.08 -0.68
N ILE A 116 -11.10 -1.29 0.50
CA ILE A 116 -11.05 -2.57 1.20
C ILE A 116 -12.49 -3.00 1.51
N GLU A 117 -12.83 -4.22 1.12
CA GLU A 117 -14.11 -4.83 1.44
C GLU A 117 -13.90 -6.23 2.04
N LYS A 118 -14.80 -6.63 2.91
CA LYS A 118 -14.79 -8.01 3.41
C LYS A 118 -15.08 -8.95 2.25
N ALA A 119 -14.23 -9.97 2.10
CA ALA A 119 -14.46 -11.00 1.11
C ALA A 119 -15.69 -11.83 1.52
N ASP A 120 -16.48 -12.23 0.51
CA ASP A 120 -17.61 -13.11 0.76
C ASP A 120 -17.09 -14.48 1.19
N SER A 121 -17.30 -14.82 2.45
CA SER A 121 -16.94 -16.12 3.03
C SER A 121 -18.14 -17.06 3.17
N GLY A 122 -19.29 -16.63 2.71
CA GLY A 122 -20.56 -17.34 2.96
C GLY A 122 -20.89 -18.46 1.99
N GLY A 123 -20.04 -18.75 1.02
CA GLY A 123 -20.32 -19.76 0.01
C GLY A 123 -19.11 -20.60 -0.38
N PRO A 124 -19.35 -21.79 -0.91
CA PRO A 124 -18.29 -22.59 -1.49
C PRO A 124 -17.70 -21.87 -2.72
N ARG A 125 -16.42 -21.94 -2.85
CA ARG A 125 -15.69 -21.36 -3.99
C ARG A 125 -14.87 -22.43 -4.68
#